data_908d8b2c25497b7774d3c8101c542bd6
#
_entry.id   908d8b2c25497b7774d3c8101c542bd6
#
_cell.length_a   1.000
_cell.length_b   1.000
_cell.length_c   1.000
_cell.angle_alpha   90.00
_cell.angle_beta   90.00
_cell.angle_gamma   90.00
#
_symmetry.space_group_name_H-M   'P 1'
#
loop_
_entity.id
_entity.type
_entity.pdbx_description
1 polymer ?
#
loop_
_entity_poly.entity_id
_entity_poly.type
_entity_poly.pdbx_seq_one_letter_code
_entity_poly.pdbx_strand_id
1 'polypeptide(L)'
;MIVFSSCREIFGKRIHGNGIIKNDIRSVTGYHSIDVSGAIDVYVKQDSSQSIKVETDENLLEYIVVREEGGILKIYPQDNYNLRPSGTIKVYVAGPDLRRFEASGACDYYSENKITNSGSIAIDLSGSSDAKMELNAPKITADVTGAGKLTLKGETKELNIDGTGSSDFKCFDLMAENVDIDITGAGDAEVFASVKLDVTVSGAGSVRYKGNASVNQKVSGAGTVRKAE
;
A
#
# COMPACT_ATOMS: atom_id res chain seq x y z
N MET A 1 47.66 15.28 -1.77
CA MET A 1 47.14 14.22 -0.87
C MET A 1 45.65 14.47 -0.73
N ILE A 2 44.84 13.75 -1.50
CA ILE A 2 43.38 13.91 -1.52
C ILE A 2 42.83 12.91 -0.52
N VAL A 3 42.30 13.42 0.60
CA VAL A 3 41.65 12.59 1.63
C VAL A 3 40.24 12.27 1.10
N PHE A 4 40.04 11.04 0.67
CA PHE A 4 38.69 10.49 0.46
C PHE A 4 38.03 10.32 1.84
N SER A 5 37.29 11.35 2.27
CA SER A 5 36.39 11.21 3.40
C SER A 5 35.29 10.23 2.97
N SER A 6 35.29 9.07 3.57
CA SER A 6 34.42 7.96 3.22
C SER A 6 32.95 8.32 3.56
N CYS A 7 32.07 8.14 2.61
CA CYS A 7 30.59 8.10 2.80
C CYS A 7 30.14 6.96 3.74
N ARG A 8 30.67 6.90 4.94
CA ARG A 8 30.42 5.81 5.91
C ARG A 8 29.28 6.11 6.91
N GLU A 9 28.75 7.34 6.90
CA GLU A 9 27.75 7.79 7.91
C GLU A 9 26.31 7.92 7.39
N ILE A 10 26.02 7.61 6.10
CA ILE A 10 24.65 7.75 5.55
C ILE A 10 23.76 6.54 5.88
N PHE A 11 24.31 5.43 6.29
CA PHE A 11 23.55 4.20 6.61
C PHE A 11 23.72 3.86 8.09
N GLY A 12 22.79 4.20 8.95
CA GLY A 12 22.78 3.94 10.38
C GLY A 12 23.40 2.61 10.85
N LYS A 13 23.51 2.38 12.14
CA LYS A 13 24.12 1.17 12.71
C LYS A 13 23.38 -0.09 12.21
N ARG A 14 24.10 -0.99 11.53
CA ARG A 14 23.53 -2.23 11.02
C ARG A 14 23.32 -3.23 12.15
N ILE A 15 22.10 -3.73 12.30
CA ILE A 15 21.71 -4.78 13.26
C ILE A 15 21.21 -5.99 12.49
N HIS A 16 21.88 -7.13 12.68
CA HIS A 16 21.47 -8.41 12.09
C HIS A 16 20.52 -9.16 13.05
N GLY A 17 19.50 -9.75 12.48
CA GLY A 17 18.62 -10.68 13.19
C GLY A 17 19.39 -11.89 13.71
N ASN A 18 18.97 -12.41 14.86
CA ASN A 18 19.61 -13.56 15.51
C ASN A 18 19.04 -14.91 15.09
N GLY A 19 18.06 -14.93 14.17
CA GLY A 19 17.38 -16.14 13.68
C GLY A 19 16.32 -16.70 14.62
N ILE A 20 16.09 -16.09 15.79
CA ILE A 20 15.08 -16.53 16.77
C ILE A 20 13.84 -15.65 16.57
N ILE A 21 12.84 -16.14 15.85
CA ILE A 21 11.61 -15.39 15.59
C ILE A 21 10.74 -15.39 16.85
N LYS A 22 10.32 -14.20 17.27
CA LYS A 22 9.39 -13.98 18.37
C LYS A 22 8.29 -13.00 18.01
N ASN A 23 7.20 -13.11 18.78
CA ASN A 23 6.08 -12.18 18.71
C ASN A 23 6.12 -11.21 19.90
N ASP A 24 5.76 -9.95 19.64
CA ASP A 24 5.60 -8.93 20.67
C ASP A 24 4.27 -8.20 20.47
N ILE A 25 3.46 -8.13 21.52
CA ILE A 25 2.15 -7.48 21.51
C ILE A 25 2.33 -6.03 21.95
N ARG A 26 1.87 -5.10 21.12
CA ARG A 26 1.92 -3.65 21.40
C ARG A 26 0.56 -3.15 21.85
N SER A 27 0.50 -2.53 23.03
CA SER A 27 -0.73 -1.96 23.59
C SER A 27 -0.93 -0.53 23.09
N VAL A 28 -1.27 -0.37 21.81
CA VAL A 28 -1.56 0.92 21.16
C VAL A 28 -2.98 0.89 20.63
N THR A 29 -3.76 1.91 20.89
CA THR A 29 -5.18 2.02 20.50
C THR A 29 -5.49 3.42 19.99
N GLY A 30 -6.69 3.66 19.46
CA GLY A 30 -7.13 4.98 19.00
C GLY A 30 -6.83 5.28 17.55
N TYR A 31 -6.32 4.31 16.79
CA TYR A 31 -6.00 4.48 15.38
C TYR A 31 -7.15 4.05 14.45
N HIS A 32 -7.22 4.70 13.31
CA HIS A 32 -8.08 4.36 12.17
C HIS A 32 -7.31 4.40 10.83
N SER A 33 -6.06 4.84 10.86
CA SER A 33 -5.15 4.92 9.72
C SER A 33 -3.83 4.25 10.09
N ILE A 34 -3.14 3.69 9.12
CA ILE A 34 -1.85 3.00 9.30
C ILE A 34 -0.85 3.62 8.35
N ASP A 35 0.30 4.05 8.87
CA ASP A 35 1.44 4.57 8.12
C ASP A 35 2.65 3.68 8.43
N VAL A 36 3.11 2.95 7.42
CA VAL A 36 4.26 2.05 7.54
C VAL A 36 5.42 2.52 6.67
N SER A 37 6.62 2.44 7.20
CA SER A 37 7.83 2.74 6.41
C SER A 37 8.97 1.76 6.65
N GLY A 38 9.87 1.67 5.66
CA GLY A 38 11.04 0.78 5.71
C GLY A 38 10.90 -0.46 4.85
N ALA A 39 10.97 -1.65 5.47
CA ALA A 39 10.80 -2.96 4.85
C ALA A 39 10.01 -3.86 5.80
N ILE A 40 8.71 -3.63 5.89
CA ILE A 40 7.80 -4.25 6.86
C ILE A 40 6.53 -4.70 6.13
N ASP A 41 6.12 -5.94 6.30
CA ASP A 41 4.85 -6.46 5.82
C ASP A 41 3.77 -6.24 6.87
N VAL A 42 2.64 -5.64 6.47
CA VAL A 42 1.52 -5.35 7.36
C VAL A 42 0.31 -6.21 6.98
N TYR A 43 -0.14 -7.03 7.91
CA TYR A 43 -1.34 -7.84 7.79
C TYR A 43 -2.48 -7.13 8.53
N VAL A 44 -3.50 -6.69 7.81
CA VAL A 44 -4.60 -5.94 8.37
C VAL A 44 -5.87 -6.77 8.44
N LYS A 45 -6.56 -6.69 9.57
CA LYS A 45 -7.82 -7.38 9.82
C LYS A 45 -8.85 -6.41 10.37
N GLN A 46 -10.03 -6.35 9.79
CA GLN A 46 -11.14 -5.67 10.45
C GLN A 46 -11.68 -6.55 11.59
N ASP A 47 -11.66 -6.04 12.80
CA ASP A 47 -12.10 -6.73 14.02
C ASP A 47 -12.75 -5.73 14.98
N SER A 48 -13.59 -6.18 15.88
CA SER A 48 -14.27 -5.36 16.89
C SER A 48 -13.33 -4.70 17.90
N SER A 49 -12.13 -5.25 18.07
CA SER A 49 -11.11 -4.76 18.98
C SER A 49 -9.83 -4.39 18.24
N GLN A 50 -9.12 -3.38 18.77
CA GLN A 50 -7.79 -3.04 18.29
C GLN A 50 -6.73 -3.94 18.90
N SER A 51 -5.85 -4.46 18.07
CA SER A 51 -4.69 -5.24 18.51
C SER A 51 -3.54 -5.10 17.53
N ILE A 52 -2.31 -5.12 18.06
CA ILE A 52 -1.09 -5.04 17.27
C ILE A 52 -0.11 -6.10 17.76
N LYS A 53 0.42 -6.87 16.81
CA LYS A 53 1.45 -7.88 17.06
C LYS A 53 2.59 -7.70 16.08
N VAL A 54 3.81 -7.58 16.57
CA VAL A 54 5.04 -7.54 15.77
C VAL A 54 5.71 -8.91 15.80
N GLU A 55 6.10 -9.44 14.65
CA GLU A 55 6.79 -10.72 14.49
C GLU A 55 8.08 -10.50 13.72
N THR A 56 9.21 -10.76 14.35
CA THR A 56 10.55 -10.68 13.76
C THR A 56 11.58 -11.37 14.65
N ASP A 57 12.88 -11.29 14.31
CA ASP A 57 13.96 -11.73 15.17
C ASP A 57 13.88 -11.06 16.56
N GLU A 58 14.07 -11.84 17.62
CA GLU A 58 13.95 -11.39 19.02
C GLU A 58 14.74 -10.10 19.30
N ASN A 59 15.98 -10.04 18.80
CA ASN A 59 16.87 -8.91 19.00
C ASN A 59 16.54 -7.69 18.13
N LEU A 60 15.60 -7.80 17.21
CA LEU A 60 15.12 -6.67 16.37
C LEU A 60 13.84 -6.04 16.89
N LEU A 61 13.09 -6.71 17.76
CA LEU A 61 11.81 -6.23 18.28
C LEU A 61 11.90 -4.85 18.95
N GLU A 62 12.99 -4.57 19.65
CA GLU A 62 13.22 -3.28 20.33
C GLU A 62 13.44 -2.10 19.36
N TYR A 63 13.83 -2.39 18.11
CA TYR A 63 14.08 -1.38 17.08
C TYR A 63 12.88 -1.12 16.18
N ILE A 64 11.76 -1.81 16.38
CA ILE A 64 10.52 -1.55 15.65
C ILE A 64 9.65 -0.62 16.48
N VAL A 65 9.49 0.60 15.98
CA VAL A 65 8.63 1.61 16.61
C VAL A 65 7.19 1.38 16.16
N VAL A 66 6.29 1.33 17.13
CA VAL A 66 4.85 1.26 16.91
C VAL A 66 4.20 2.27 17.85
N ARG A 67 3.61 3.32 17.29
CA ARG A 67 2.97 4.39 18.09
C ARG A 67 1.77 4.98 17.37
N GLU A 68 0.84 5.51 18.13
CA GLU A 68 -0.31 6.25 17.61
C GLU A 68 -0.02 7.76 17.70
N GLU A 69 -0.32 8.50 16.63
CA GLU A 69 -0.25 9.95 16.56
C GLU A 69 -1.44 10.49 15.74
N GLY A 70 -2.38 11.14 16.42
CA GLY A 70 -3.51 11.80 15.75
C GLY A 70 -4.45 10.88 14.99
N GLY A 71 -4.66 9.65 15.48
CA GLY A 71 -5.47 8.63 14.83
C GLY A 71 -4.70 7.78 13.80
N ILE A 72 -3.39 8.00 13.64
CA ILE A 72 -2.52 7.27 12.72
C ILE A 72 -1.61 6.34 13.51
N LEU A 73 -1.67 5.05 13.20
CA LEU A 73 -0.71 4.06 13.68
C LEU A 73 0.55 4.13 12.85
N LYS A 74 1.63 4.64 13.42
CA LYS A 74 2.94 4.71 12.77
C LYS A 74 3.78 3.50 13.10
N ILE A 75 4.32 2.83 12.06
CA ILE A 75 5.11 1.61 12.16
C ILE A 75 6.38 1.80 11.34
N TYR A 76 7.55 1.79 11.99
CA TYR A 76 8.82 2.03 11.30
C TYR A 76 10.03 1.52 12.09
N PRO A 77 11.17 1.23 11.44
CA PRO A 77 12.42 0.97 12.13
C PRO A 77 12.91 2.24 12.82
N GLN A 78 13.45 2.11 14.03
CA GLN A 78 14.04 3.23 14.76
C GLN A 78 15.13 3.92 13.93
N ASP A 79 15.15 5.25 13.95
CA ASP A 79 16.13 6.07 13.22
C ASP A 79 17.58 5.69 13.56
N ASN A 80 18.46 5.83 12.59
CA ASN A 80 19.89 5.51 12.69
C ASN A 80 20.21 4.00 12.83
N TYR A 81 19.23 3.12 12.62
CA TYR A 81 19.45 1.68 12.56
C TYR A 81 19.08 1.12 11.18
N ASN A 82 19.92 0.26 10.65
CA ASN A 82 19.67 -0.49 9.42
C ASN A 82 19.46 -1.96 9.80
N LEU A 83 18.20 -2.34 9.93
CA LEU A 83 17.82 -3.68 10.34
C LEU A 83 17.99 -4.67 9.19
N ARG A 84 18.57 -5.83 9.52
CA ARG A 84 18.76 -6.95 8.60
C ARG A 84 18.15 -8.20 9.22
N PRO A 85 16.83 -8.35 9.12
CA PRO A 85 16.14 -9.51 9.68
C PRO A 85 16.59 -10.80 8.97
N SER A 86 16.48 -11.94 9.64
CA SER A 86 16.72 -13.25 9.06
C SER A 86 15.58 -13.71 8.12
N GLY A 87 14.41 -13.13 8.28
CA GLY A 87 13.24 -13.26 7.43
C GLY A 87 12.61 -11.89 7.20
N THR A 88 11.27 -11.82 7.08
CA THR A 88 10.52 -10.57 6.95
C THR A 88 10.05 -10.07 8.31
N ILE A 89 10.09 -8.77 8.53
CA ILE A 89 9.42 -8.14 9.68
C ILE A 89 7.92 -8.09 9.36
N LYS A 90 7.09 -8.71 10.19
CA LYS A 90 5.64 -8.71 10.00
C LYS A 90 4.94 -8.01 11.14
N VAL A 91 3.95 -7.20 10.79
CA VAL A 91 3.10 -6.54 11.78
C VAL A 91 1.64 -6.85 11.47
N TYR A 92 0.96 -7.42 12.44
CA TYR A 92 -0.47 -7.74 12.37
C TYR A 92 -1.23 -6.64 13.08
N VAL A 93 -2.16 -5.99 12.38
CA VAL A 93 -2.95 -4.87 12.88
C VAL A 93 -4.43 -5.18 12.74
N ALA A 94 -5.16 -5.13 13.84
CA ALA A 94 -6.62 -5.29 13.81
C ALA A 94 -7.32 -4.06 14.38
N GLY A 95 -8.50 -3.73 13.83
CA GLY A 95 -9.30 -2.62 14.33
C GLY A 95 -10.69 -2.53 13.67
N PRO A 96 -11.65 -1.85 14.33
CA PRO A 96 -13.03 -1.79 13.84
C PRO A 96 -13.24 -0.82 12.68
N ASP A 97 -12.44 0.24 12.59
CA ASP A 97 -12.60 1.32 11.60
C ASP A 97 -11.24 1.64 10.97
N LEU A 98 -10.91 0.89 9.92
CA LEU A 98 -9.69 1.09 9.15
C LEU A 98 -10.06 1.79 7.84
N ARG A 99 -9.43 2.96 7.56
CA ARG A 99 -9.83 3.82 6.43
C ARG A 99 -8.68 4.41 5.61
N ARG A 100 -7.44 4.32 6.08
CA ARG A 100 -6.28 4.80 5.33
C ARG A 100 -5.07 3.91 5.56
N PHE A 101 -4.37 3.57 4.47
CA PHE A 101 -3.21 2.70 4.44
C PHE A 101 -2.10 3.38 3.66
N GLU A 102 -1.07 3.86 4.35
CA GLU A 102 0.09 4.52 3.76
C GLU A 102 1.31 3.63 3.89
N ALA A 103 2.08 3.49 2.80
CA ALA A 103 3.33 2.75 2.78
C ALA A 103 4.44 3.53 2.09
N SER A 104 5.63 3.49 2.66
CA SER A 104 6.82 4.09 2.05
C SER A 104 8.04 3.17 2.17
N GLY A 105 8.80 3.04 1.08
CA GLY A 105 9.98 2.16 1.01
C GLY A 105 9.69 0.86 0.29
N ALA A 106 9.75 -0.28 0.98
CA ALA A 106 9.47 -1.62 0.46
C ALA A 106 8.56 -2.37 1.45
N CYS A 107 7.36 -1.84 1.64
CA CYS A 107 6.39 -2.35 2.60
C CYS A 107 5.18 -2.93 1.87
N ASP A 108 4.69 -4.07 2.34
CA ASP A 108 3.55 -4.73 1.73
C ASP A 108 2.34 -4.74 2.67
N TYR A 109 1.13 -4.47 2.11
CA TYR A 109 -0.14 -4.61 2.81
C TYR A 109 -0.92 -5.83 2.34
N TYR A 110 -1.42 -6.60 3.31
CA TYR A 110 -2.30 -7.75 3.08
C TYR A 110 -3.55 -7.64 3.96
N SER A 111 -4.75 -7.60 3.37
CA SER A 111 -5.97 -7.76 4.17
C SER A 111 -6.23 -9.24 4.45
N GLU A 112 -6.38 -9.61 5.74
CA GLU A 112 -6.73 -10.98 6.14
C GLU A 112 -8.23 -11.27 5.96
N ASN A 113 -9.05 -10.21 5.96
CA ASN A 113 -10.48 -10.28 5.67
C ASN A 113 -10.92 -9.04 4.87
N LYS A 114 -12.20 -8.98 4.51
CA LYS A 114 -12.79 -7.80 3.87
C LYS A 114 -12.79 -6.63 4.84
N ILE A 115 -12.23 -5.50 4.41
CA ILE A 115 -12.27 -4.22 5.14
C ILE A 115 -13.45 -3.41 4.61
N THR A 116 -14.38 -3.08 5.49
CA THR A 116 -15.61 -2.33 5.15
C THR A 116 -15.58 -0.98 5.84
N ASN A 117 -15.89 0.07 5.11
CA ASN A 117 -16.04 1.41 5.65
C ASN A 117 -17.28 2.09 5.05
N SER A 118 -18.06 2.80 5.89
CA SER A 118 -19.27 3.52 5.42
C SER A 118 -18.97 4.83 4.70
N GLY A 119 -17.75 5.32 4.76
CA GLY A 119 -17.27 6.52 4.09
C GLY A 119 -16.29 6.18 2.95
N SER A 120 -15.03 6.48 3.12
CA SER A 120 -13.99 6.25 2.11
C SER A 120 -12.83 5.43 2.65
N ILE A 121 -12.17 4.70 1.75
CA ILE A 121 -10.88 4.06 2.01
C ILE A 121 -9.84 4.69 1.09
N ALA A 122 -8.67 5.06 1.66
CA ALA A 122 -7.54 5.58 0.93
C ALA A 122 -6.33 4.64 1.04
N ILE A 123 -5.60 4.47 -0.05
CA ILE A 123 -4.37 3.68 -0.14
C ILE A 123 -3.31 4.55 -0.81
N ASP A 124 -2.22 4.81 -0.11
CA ASP A 124 -1.11 5.64 -0.59
C ASP A 124 0.19 4.83 -0.53
N LEU A 125 0.69 4.40 -1.66
CA LEU A 125 1.91 3.59 -1.76
C LEU A 125 3.03 4.39 -2.42
N SER A 126 4.21 4.37 -1.81
CA SER A 126 5.39 5.01 -2.39
C SER A 126 6.61 4.08 -2.36
N GLY A 127 7.50 4.23 -3.34
CA GLY A 127 8.69 3.38 -3.47
C GLY A 127 8.41 2.07 -4.22
N SER A 128 8.68 0.94 -3.60
CA SER A 128 8.44 -0.41 -4.14
C SER A 128 7.50 -1.19 -3.21
N SER A 129 6.39 -0.57 -2.84
CA SER A 129 5.42 -1.11 -1.89
C SER A 129 4.24 -1.73 -2.62
N ASP A 130 3.82 -2.91 -2.19
CA ASP A 130 2.69 -3.61 -2.76
C ASP A 130 1.48 -3.62 -1.79
N ALA A 131 0.26 -3.70 -2.34
CA ALA A 131 -0.91 -3.98 -1.52
C ALA A 131 -1.85 -4.99 -2.18
N LYS A 132 -2.35 -5.92 -1.38
CA LYS A 132 -3.36 -6.90 -1.79
C LYS A 132 -4.50 -6.91 -0.78
N MET A 133 -5.64 -6.31 -1.16
CA MET A 133 -6.70 -6.04 -0.22
C MET A 133 -8.10 -6.40 -0.77
N GLU A 134 -8.97 -6.82 0.14
CA GLU A 134 -10.41 -6.94 -0.12
C GLU A 134 -11.15 -5.81 0.58
N LEU A 135 -11.84 -4.96 -0.20
CA LEU A 135 -12.41 -3.71 0.28
C LEU A 135 -13.89 -3.57 -0.09
N ASN A 136 -14.65 -2.91 0.80
CA ASN A 136 -16.01 -2.48 0.51
C ASN A 136 -16.23 -1.10 1.13
N ALA A 137 -16.35 -0.08 0.27
CA ALA A 137 -16.62 1.29 0.68
C ALA A 137 -17.29 2.06 -0.46
N PRO A 138 -18.10 3.10 -0.18
CA PRO A 138 -18.68 3.95 -1.23
C PRO A 138 -17.63 4.59 -2.14
N LYS A 139 -16.44 4.91 -1.60
CA LYS A 139 -15.33 5.50 -2.34
C LYS A 139 -14.01 4.86 -1.95
N ILE A 140 -13.21 4.53 -2.95
CA ILE A 140 -11.82 4.06 -2.78
C ILE A 140 -10.91 4.96 -3.61
N THR A 141 -9.85 5.47 -2.98
CA THR A 141 -8.77 6.22 -3.65
C THR A 141 -7.46 5.44 -3.53
N ALA A 142 -6.69 5.41 -4.58
CA ALA A 142 -5.43 4.66 -4.65
C ALA A 142 -4.38 5.47 -5.37
N ASP A 143 -3.41 5.98 -4.61
CA ASP A 143 -2.27 6.73 -5.10
C ASP A 143 -1.02 5.86 -5.03
N VAL A 144 -0.40 5.57 -6.17
CA VAL A 144 0.81 4.73 -6.22
C VAL A 144 1.93 5.46 -6.95
N THR A 145 3.00 5.77 -6.24
CA THR A 145 4.17 6.45 -6.78
C THR A 145 5.42 5.57 -6.69
N GLY A 146 6.00 5.23 -7.84
CA GLY A 146 7.21 4.41 -7.92
C GLY A 146 7.01 3.14 -8.72
N ALA A 147 7.30 1.98 -8.15
CA ALA A 147 7.20 0.67 -8.78
C ALA A 147 6.35 -0.30 -7.95
N GLY A 148 5.25 0.18 -7.40
CA GLY A 148 4.35 -0.60 -6.56
C GLY A 148 3.27 -1.32 -7.36
N LYS A 149 2.70 -2.36 -6.75
CA LYS A 149 1.58 -3.12 -7.29
C LYS A 149 0.40 -3.12 -6.35
N LEU A 150 -0.75 -2.70 -6.86
CA LEU A 150 -2.00 -2.70 -6.11
C LEU A 150 -2.95 -3.78 -6.67
N THR A 151 -3.38 -4.70 -5.82
CA THR A 151 -4.38 -5.70 -6.16
C THR A 151 -5.59 -5.53 -5.26
N LEU A 152 -6.73 -5.14 -5.84
CA LEU A 152 -7.97 -4.92 -5.12
C LEU A 152 -9.06 -5.87 -5.58
N LYS A 153 -9.90 -6.30 -4.63
CA LYS A 153 -11.15 -7.01 -4.87
C LYS A 153 -12.25 -6.51 -3.94
N GLY A 154 -13.50 -6.73 -4.30
CA GLY A 154 -14.67 -6.32 -3.53
C GLY A 154 -15.61 -5.39 -4.30
N GLU A 155 -16.12 -4.33 -3.65
CA GLU A 155 -17.15 -3.46 -4.23
C GLU A 155 -16.95 -2.00 -3.84
N THR A 156 -17.23 -1.09 -4.78
CA THR A 156 -17.25 0.37 -4.54
C THR A 156 -18.17 1.07 -5.53
N LYS A 157 -18.64 2.27 -5.20
CA LYS A 157 -19.32 3.14 -6.16
C LYS A 157 -18.32 3.97 -6.95
N GLU A 158 -17.28 4.47 -6.28
CA GLU A 158 -16.27 5.33 -6.88
C GLU A 158 -14.87 4.76 -6.64
N LEU A 159 -14.12 4.54 -7.70
CA LEU A 159 -12.70 4.16 -7.66
C LEU A 159 -11.89 5.23 -8.36
N ASN A 160 -11.00 5.87 -7.64
CA ASN A 160 -10.02 6.81 -8.18
C ASN A 160 -8.62 6.20 -8.08
N ILE A 161 -7.90 6.15 -9.19
CA ILE A 161 -6.54 5.62 -9.30
C ILE A 161 -5.62 6.70 -9.85
N ASP A 162 -4.55 7.00 -9.14
CA ASP A 162 -3.45 7.84 -9.57
C ASP A 162 -2.15 7.04 -9.54
N GLY A 163 -1.56 6.83 -10.70
CA GLY A 163 -0.35 6.05 -10.88
C GLY A 163 0.80 6.86 -11.46
N THR A 164 1.88 7.00 -10.73
CA THR A 164 3.09 7.68 -11.22
C THR A 164 4.30 6.75 -11.19
N GLY A 165 4.96 6.58 -12.34
CA GLY A 165 6.14 5.71 -12.50
C GLY A 165 5.84 4.43 -13.24
N SER A 166 6.09 3.27 -12.64
CA SER A 166 5.84 1.94 -13.20
C SER A 166 4.90 1.15 -12.30
N SER A 167 3.75 1.72 -11.98
CA SER A 167 2.78 1.18 -11.04
C SER A 167 1.81 0.22 -11.72
N ASP A 168 1.53 -0.93 -11.11
CA ASP A 168 0.60 -1.93 -11.61
C ASP A 168 -0.69 -1.97 -10.77
N PHE A 169 -1.86 -1.80 -11.41
CA PHE A 169 -3.16 -1.88 -10.75
C PHE A 169 -3.94 -3.10 -11.25
N LYS A 170 -4.18 -4.07 -10.38
CA LYS A 170 -4.97 -5.28 -10.66
C LYS A 170 -6.30 -5.23 -9.91
N CYS A 171 -7.28 -4.57 -10.50
CA CYS A 171 -8.58 -4.29 -9.90
C CYS A 171 -9.76 -4.85 -10.70
N PHE A 172 -9.58 -5.89 -11.53
CA PHE A 172 -10.70 -6.53 -12.23
C PHE A 172 -11.74 -7.13 -11.29
N ASP A 173 -11.32 -7.57 -10.11
CA ASP A 173 -12.17 -8.19 -9.10
C ASP A 173 -12.76 -7.17 -8.10
N LEU A 174 -12.50 -5.86 -8.29
CA LEU A 174 -13.17 -4.78 -7.59
C LEU A 174 -14.31 -4.23 -8.45
N MET A 175 -15.54 -4.59 -8.09
CA MET A 175 -16.74 -4.15 -8.81
C MET A 175 -17.00 -2.67 -8.53
N ALA A 176 -16.71 -1.80 -9.49
CA ALA A 176 -16.91 -0.36 -9.38
C ALA A 176 -18.02 0.14 -10.32
N GLU A 177 -18.79 1.15 -9.91
CA GLU A 177 -19.73 1.84 -10.78
C GLU A 177 -19.00 2.88 -11.63
N ASN A 178 -18.28 3.80 -10.99
CA ASN A 178 -17.55 4.88 -11.63
C ASN A 178 -16.06 4.73 -11.34
N VAL A 179 -15.24 4.83 -12.37
CA VAL A 179 -13.80 4.70 -12.27
C VAL A 179 -13.15 5.90 -12.94
N ASP A 180 -12.21 6.53 -12.24
CA ASP A 180 -11.33 7.58 -12.74
C ASP A 180 -9.88 7.14 -12.61
N ILE A 181 -9.11 7.18 -13.71
CA ILE A 181 -7.72 6.71 -13.76
C ILE A 181 -6.85 7.78 -14.38
N ASP A 182 -5.79 8.15 -13.67
CA ASP A 182 -4.69 8.94 -14.19
C ASP A 182 -3.38 8.17 -14.07
N ILE A 183 -2.72 7.88 -15.19
CA ILE A 183 -1.44 7.18 -15.22
C ILE A 183 -0.40 8.06 -15.89
N THR A 184 0.66 8.36 -15.16
CA THR A 184 1.83 9.08 -15.64
C THR A 184 3.06 8.18 -15.58
N GLY A 185 3.55 7.73 -16.77
CA GLY A 185 4.72 6.85 -16.88
C GLY A 185 4.46 5.58 -17.66
N ALA A 186 4.84 4.43 -17.12
CA ALA A 186 4.75 3.11 -17.78
C ALA A 186 3.93 2.10 -16.96
N GLY A 187 2.99 2.57 -16.17
CA GLY A 187 2.11 1.73 -15.34
C GLY A 187 0.98 1.08 -16.13
N ASP A 188 0.52 -0.07 -15.67
CA ASP A 188 -0.62 -0.78 -16.24
C ASP A 188 -1.79 -0.85 -15.26
N ALA A 189 -3.03 -0.67 -15.76
CA ALA A 189 -4.24 -0.81 -14.95
C ALA A 189 -5.24 -1.81 -15.55
N GLU A 190 -5.81 -2.62 -14.68
CA GLU A 190 -6.89 -3.56 -14.97
C GLU A 190 -8.08 -3.21 -14.05
N VAL A 191 -9.20 -2.75 -14.60
CA VAL A 191 -10.34 -2.29 -13.81
C VAL A 191 -11.66 -2.82 -14.32
N PHE A 192 -12.65 -2.91 -13.42
CA PHE A 192 -14.05 -3.14 -13.78
C PHE A 192 -14.85 -1.84 -13.55
N ALA A 193 -15.61 -1.42 -14.56
CA ALA A 193 -16.49 -0.25 -14.46
C ALA A 193 -17.85 -0.56 -15.08
N SER A 194 -18.94 -0.30 -14.35
CA SER A 194 -20.29 -0.61 -14.83
C SER A 194 -21.05 0.60 -15.39
N VAL A 195 -20.73 1.83 -14.96
CA VAL A 195 -21.46 3.06 -15.34
C VAL A 195 -20.56 4.01 -16.13
N LYS A 196 -19.43 4.42 -15.58
CA LYS A 196 -18.55 5.43 -16.18
C LYS A 196 -17.08 5.03 -15.98
N LEU A 197 -16.26 5.28 -17.02
CA LEU A 197 -14.82 5.12 -16.97
C LEU A 197 -14.14 6.33 -17.64
N ASP A 198 -13.49 7.16 -16.85
CA ASP A 198 -12.60 8.22 -17.31
C ASP A 198 -11.15 7.74 -17.19
N VAL A 199 -10.38 7.89 -18.28
CA VAL A 199 -8.97 7.45 -18.31
C VAL A 199 -8.11 8.53 -18.92
N THR A 200 -7.08 8.92 -18.18
CA THR A 200 -5.97 9.75 -18.67
C THR A 200 -4.67 8.93 -18.60
N VAL A 201 -3.96 8.79 -19.71
CA VAL A 201 -2.64 8.15 -19.76
C VAL A 201 -1.63 9.11 -20.37
N SER A 202 -0.57 9.41 -19.64
CA SER A 202 0.56 10.22 -20.08
C SER A 202 1.85 9.37 -20.04
N GLY A 203 2.23 8.78 -21.19
CA GLY A 203 3.41 7.93 -21.28
C GLY A 203 3.17 6.65 -22.07
N ALA A 204 3.65 5.51 -21.57
CA ALA A 204 3.58 4.20 -22.24
C ALA A 204 2.68 3.19 -21.47
N GLY A 205 1.87 3.65 -20.55
CA GLY A 205 0.99 2.79 -19.74
C GLY A 205 -0.19 2.21 -20.52
N SER A 206 -0.75 1.10 -20.03
CA SER A 206 -1.90 0.45 -20.63
C SER A 206 -3.04 0.29 -19.64
N VAL A 207 -4.26 0.61 -20.08
CA VAL A 207 -5.48 0.38 -19.29
C VAL A 207 -6.35 -0.67 -19.96
N ARG A 208 -6.64 -1.74 -19.23
CA ARG A 208 -7.61 -2.77 -19.63
C ARG A 208 -8.83 -2.67 -18.74
N TYR A 209 -10.02 -2.68 -19.31
CA TYR A 209 -11.24 -2.58 -18.53
C TYR A 209 -12.26 -3.67 -18.89
N LYS A 210 -13.07 -4.05 -17.89
CA LYS A 210 -14.26 -4.89 -18.01
C LYS A 210 -15.51 -4.08 -17.64
N GLY A 211 -16.68 -4.63 -17.97
CA GLY A 211 -17.97 -4.00 -17.70
C GLY A 211 -18.56 -3.26 -18.91
N ASN A 212 -19.63 -2.52 -18.68
CA ASN A 212 -20.41 -1.84 -19.74
C ASN A 212 -20.43 -0.31 -19.56
N ALA A 213 -19.39 0.24 -18.95
CA ALA A 213 -19.29 1.67 -18.70
C ALA A 213 -19.25 2.50 -19.98
N SER A 214 -19.74 3.74 -19.90
CA SER A 214 -19.42 4.79 -20.86
C SER A 214 -17.97 5.22 -20.67
N VAL A 215 -17.16 5.11 -21.72
CA VAL A 215 -15.70 5.34 -21.64
C VAL A 215 -15.34 6.68 -22.27
N ASN A 216 -14.63 7.50 -21.50
CA ASN A 216 -13.96 8.70 -21.99
C ASN A 216 -12.45 8.50 -21.76
N GLN A 217 -11.65 8.70 -22.82
CA GLN A 217 -10.20 8.44 -22.72
C GLN A 217 -9.38 9.55 -23.36
N LYS A 218 -8.27 9.89 -22.70
CA LYS A 218 -7.26 10.81 -23.18
C LYS A 218 -5.90 10.14 -23.05
N VAL A 219 -5.25 9.85 -24.18
CA VAL A 219 -3.94 9.21 -24.20
C VAL A 219 -2.92 10.14 -24.85
N SER A 220 -1.83 10.39 -24.16
CA SER A 220 -0.68 11.14 -24.63
C SER A 220 0.58 10.26 -24.53
N GLY A 221 1.16 9.88 -25.66
CA GLY A 221 2.31 8.98 -25.74
C GLY A 221 1.99 7.66 -26.43
N ALA A 222 2.63 6.57 -25.99
CA ALA A 222 2.49 5.24 -26.56
C ALA A 222 1.50 4.33 -25.77
N GLY A 223 0.73 4.91 -24.88
CA GLY A 223 -0.23 4.18 -24.05
C GLY A 223 -1.42 3.61 -24.83
N THR A 224 -2.15 2.69 -24.21
CA THR A 224 -3.34 2.07 -24.81
C THR A 224 -4.47 1.94 -23.80
N VAL A 225 -5.73 2.10 -24.28
CA VAL A 225 -6.93 1.80 -23.50
C VAL A 225 -7.79 0.83 -24.29
N ARG A 226 -8.15 -0.32 -23.70
CA ARG A 226 -8.92 -1.36 -24.42
C ARG A 226 -9.82 -2.15 -23.49
N LYS A 227 -10.97 -2.59 -24.03
CA LYS A 227 -11.84 -3.53 -23.34
C LYS A 227 -11.17 -4.92 -23.29
N ALA A 228 -11.18 -5.54 -22.12
CA ALA A 228 -10.79 -6.92 -21.94
C ALA A 228 -11.95 -7.85 -22.31
N GLU A 229 -11.65 -9.01 -22.86
CA GLU A 229 -12.61 -10.07 -23.16
C GLU A 229 -13.14 -10.75 -21.88
#